data_c84b689b178411bb42093b888bfa37d2
#
_entry.id   c84b689b178411bb42093b888bfa37d2
#
_cell.length_a   1.000
_cell.length_b   1.000
_cell.length_c   1.000
_cell.angle_alpha   90.00
_cell.angle_beta   90.00
_cell.angle_gamma   90.00
#
_symmetry.space_group_name_H-M   'P 1'
#
loop_
_entity.id
_entity.type
_entity.pdbx_description
1 polymer ?
#
loop_
_entity_poly.entity_id
_entity_poly.type
_entity_poly.pdbx_seq_one_letter_code
_entity_poly.pdbx_strand_id
1 'polypeptide(L)'
;MTLEERNQQVRAFFNGKIDTYDNVHSEYMKTKVLLAESLDKYAKKILDLGGGTGLELIHLFELFPQAQVTVIDITENMLEKLKTRDFAGRVTTICGDFFEVPFGKDFDAVITTSAFHHFKKDEKIRLLKKILGCLKDGGQFINCDLIALTAEEEAAQLVDLENNIGYSKHVDIPLTIENEIDALEKAGFKQITSGNGGKENYGLFIARKNISHIS
;
A
#
# COMPACT_ATOMS: atom_id res chain seq x y z
N MET A 1 -10.62 -8.53 17.44
CA MET A 1 -10.12 -9.25 16.24
C MET A 1 -8.61 -9.09 16.15
N THR A 2 -7.87 -10.19 16.05
CA THR A 2 -6.40 -10.18 15.90
C THR A 2 -5.99 -9.79 14.46
N LEU A 3 -4.70 -9.49 14.24
CA LEU A 3 -4.17 -9.22 12.89
C LEU A 3 -4.34 -10.45 11.98
N GLU A 4 -4.06 -11.65 12.48
CA GLU A 4 -4.20 -12.90 11.73
C GLU A 4 -5.65 -13.13 11.27
N GLU A 5 -6.63 -12.91 12.14
CA GLU A 5 -8.05 -13.05 11.81
C GLU A 5 -8.46 -12.03 10.72
N ARG A 6 -7.95 -10.78 10.78
CA ARG A 6 -8.21 -9.77 9.72
C ARG A 6 -7.56 -10.16 8.40
N ASN A 7 -6.32 -10.62 8.42
CA ASN A 7 -5.63 -11.09 7.22
C ASN A 7 -6.34 -12.27 6.56
N GLN A 8 -6.92 -13.19 7.34
CA GLN A 8 -7.74 -14.29 6.81
C GLN A 8 -9.02 -13.77 6.15
N GLN A 9 -9.68 -12.76 6.73
CA GLN A 9 -10.87 -12.14 6.13
C GLN A 9 -10.52 -11.40 4.84
N VAL A 10 -9.45 -10.60 4.81
CA VAL A 10 -8.96 -9.90 3.62
C VAL A 10 -8.68 -10.92 2.50
N ARG A 11 -7.93 -11.98 2.80
CA ARG A 11 -7.63 -13.05 1.85
C ARG A 11 -8.89 -13.71 1.29
N ALA A 12 -9.85 -14.07 2.15
CA ALA A 12 -11.10 -14.69 1.74
C ALA A 12 -11.94 -13.76 0.85
N PHE A 13 -12.03 -12.48 1.23
CA PHE A 13 -12.77 -11.48 0.47
C PHE A 13 -12.22 -11.30 -0.94
N PHE A 14 -10.91 -11.08 -1.09
CA PHE A 14 -10.30 -10.83 -2.40
C PHE A 14 -10.24 -12.08 -3.27
N ASN A 15 -10.07 -13.28 -2.69
CA ASN A 15 -10.21 -14.54 -3.42
C ASN A 15 -11.60 -14.69 -4.08
N GLY A 16 -12.65 -14.22 -3.40
CA GLY A 16 -14.01 -14.24 -3.94
C GLY A 16 -14.32 -13.16 -4.98
N LYS A 17 -13.39 -12.23 -5.25
CA LYS A 17 -13.61 -11.08 -6.14
C LYS A 17 -12.78 -11.11 -7.43
N ILE A 18 -11.93 -12.11 -7.62
CA ILE A 18 -10.94 -12.16 -8.70
C ILE A 18 -11.52 -11.91 -10.10
N ASP A 19 -12.68 -12.47 -10.42
CA ASP A 19 -13.30 -12.37 -11.74
C ASP A 19 -13.83 -10.97 -12.06
N THR A 20 -14.22 -10.21 -11.04
CA THR A 20 -14.83 -8.88 -11.19
C THR A 20 -13.90 -7.74 -10.75
N TYR A 21 -12.76 -8.06 -10.13
CA TYR A 21 -11.88 -7.08 -9.47
C TYR A 21 -11.48 -5.94 -10.39
N ASP A 22 -10.92 -6.23 -11.55
CA ASP A 22 -10.43 -5.20 -12.48
C ASP A 22 -11.55 -4.27 -12.98
N ASN A 23 -12.74 -4.81 -13.21
CA ASN A 23 -13.88 -4.02 -13.68
C ASN A 23 -14.41 -3.07 -12.59
N VAL A 24 -14.53 -3.57 -11.35
CA VAL A 24 -15.00 -2.75 -10.21
C VAL A 24 -13.97 -1.68 -9.85
N HIS A 25 -12.68 -2.00 -9.99
CA HIS A 25 -11.59 -1.10 -9.60
C HIS A 25 -11.15 -0.15 -10.71
N SER A 26 -11.79 -0.15 -11.88
CA SER A 26 -11.55 0.84 -12.93
C SER A 26 -11.78 2.29 -12.47
N GLU A 27 -12.72 2.52 -11.56
CA GLU A 27 -12.98 3.84 -10.95
C GLU A 27 -11.83 4.35 -10.06
N TYR A 28 -10.93 3.44 -9.61
CA TYR A 28 -9.74 3.78 -8.82
C TYR A 28 -8.50 4.06 -9.66
N MET A 29 -8.62 4.05 -10.99
CA MET A 29 -7.46 4.29 -11.87
C MET A 29 -6.82 5.65 -11.63
N LYS A 30 -7.60 6.67 -11.26
CA LYS A 30 -7.05 7.99 -10.95
C LYS A 30 -6.09 7.97 -9.75
N THR A 31 -6.38 7.19 -8.71
CA THR A 31 -5.49 7.03 -7.55
C THR A 31 -4.18 6.35 -7.94
N LYS A 32 -4.26 5.36 -8.84
CA LYS A 32 -3.12 4.59 -9.34
C LYS A 32 -2.23 5.42 -10.27
N VAL A 33 -2.84 6.26 -11.12
CA VAL A 33 -2.12 7.23 -11.95
C VAL A 33 -1.35 8.22 -11.08
N LEU A 34 -2.01 8.85 -10.10
CA LEU A 34 -1.38 9.80 -9.18
C LEU A 34 -0.21 9.19 -8.42
N LEU A 35 -0.34 7.93 -7.98
CA LEU A 35 0.76 7.21 -7.33
C LEU A 35 1.96 7.08 -8.27
N ALA A 36 1.75 6.63 -9.51
CA ALA A 36 2.82 6.46 -10.48
C ALA A 36 3.49 7.80 -10.86
N GLU A 37 2.70 8.87 -11.06
CA GLU A 37 3.20 10.22 -11.35
C GLU A 37 3.98 10.85 -10.17
N SER A 38 3.77 10.35 -8.95
CA SER A 38 4.47 10.81 -7.74
C SER A 38 5.85 10.17 -7.54
N LEU A 39 6.19 9.16 -8.33
CA LEU A 39 7.50 8.51 -8.26
C LEU A 39 8.62 9.43 -8.77
N ASP A 40 9.78 9.34 -8.14
CA ASP A 40 10.98 9.97 -8.66
C ASP A 40 11.31 9.41 -10.05
N LYS A 41 11.59 10.29 -10.99
CA LYS A 41 11.83 9.97 -12.42
C LYS A 41 12.97 8.94 -12.67
N TYR A 42 13.79 8.68 -11.66
CA TYR A 42 14.90 7.73 -11.75
C TYR A 42 14.65 6.42 -11.00
N ALA A 43 13.44 6.22 -10.45
CA ALA A 43 13.10 5.01 -9.76
C ALA A 43 13.14 3.80 -10.72
N LYS A 44 13.88 2.76 -10.34
CA LYS A 44 14.06 1.53 -11.13
C LYS A 44 13.72 0.26 -10.36
N LYS A 45 14.04 0.21 -9.09
CA LYS A 45 13.75 -0.93 -8.23
C LYS A 45 12.66 -0.56 -7.24
N ILE A 46 11.47 -1.08 -7.46
CA ILE A 46 10.25 -0.70 -6.74
C ILE A 46 9.69 -1.91 -6.00
N LEU A 47 9.24 -1.71 -4.78
CA LEU A 47 8.44 -2.68 -4.03
C LEU A 47 6.99 -2.18 -4.00
N ASP A 48 6.07 -3.04 -4.39
CA ASP A 48 4.63 -2.78 -4.36
C ASP A 48 3.97 -3.70 -3.32
N LEU A 49 3.34 -3.09 -2.31
CA LEU A 49 2.69 -3.78 -1.21
C LEU A 49 1.16 -3.78 -1.40
N GLY A 50 0.59 -4.96 -1.63
CA GLY A 50 -0.83 -5.14 -1.93
C GLY A 50 -1.16 -4.88 -3.40
N GLY A 51 -0.20 -5.14 -4.30
CA GLY A 51 -0.37 -4.85 -5.72
C GLY A 51 -1.44 -5.70 -6.45
N GLY A 52 -2.00 -6.70 -5.80
CA GLY A 52 -3.14 -7.46 -6.31
C GLY A 52 -2.96 -7.97 -7.73
N THR A 53 -3.85 -7.53 -8.64
CA THR A 53 -3.79 -7.87 -10.08
C THR A 53 -2.86 -6.96 -10.89
N GLY A 54 -2.15 -6.02 -10.25
CA GLY A 54 -1.19 -5.10 -10.88
C GLY A 54 -1.82 -3.95 -11.66
N LEU A 55 -3.00 -3.47 -11.28
CA LEU A 55 -3.64 -2.35 -11.98
C LEU A 55 -2.83 -1.06 -11.88
N GLU A 56 -2.16 -0.78 -10.75
CA GLU A 56 -1.25 0.36 -10.57
C GLU A 56 -0.02 0.26 -11.45
N LEU A 57 0.41 -0.94 -11.80
CA LEU A 57 1.59 -1.17 -12.62
C LEU A 57 1.35 -0.87 -14.10
N ILE A 58 0.11 -0.81 -14.56
CA ILE A 58 -0.22 -0.49 -15.96
C ILE A 58 0.38 0.88 -16.31
N HIS A 59 -0.02 1.93 -15.61
CA HIS A 59 0.48 3.29 -15.86
C HIS A 59 1.92 3.48 -15.39
N LEU A 60 2.31 2.82 -14.29
CA LEU A 60 3.69 2.86 -13.81
C LEU A 60 4.67 2.42 -14.90
N PHE A 61 4.41 1.33 -15.62
CA PHE A 61 5.31 0.84 -16.66
C PHE A 61 5.28 1.67 -17.96
N GLU A 62 4.24 2.47 -18.18
CA GLU A 62 4.24 3.50 -19.23
C GLU A 62 5.25 4.61 -18.93
N LEU A 63 5.28 5.09 -17.68
CA LEU A 63 6.19 6.15 -17.24
C LEU A 63 7.61 5.64 -16.96
N PHE A 64 7.73 4.40 -16.45
CA PHE A 64 8.97 3.78 -16.03
C PHE A 64 9.24 2.45 -16.76
N PRO A 65 9.49 2.47 -18.07
CA PRO A 65 9.61 1.24 -18.87
C PRO A 65 10.79 0.35 -18.47
N GLN A 66 11.77 0.87 -17.71
CA GLN A 66 12.93 0.13 -17.22
C GLN A 66 12.80 -0.32 -15.76
N ALA A 67 11.68 -0.04 -15.11
CA ALA A 67 11.47 -0.44 -13.73
C ALA A 67 11.37 -1.96 -13.58
N GLN A 68 11.89 -2.46 -12.47
CA GLN A 68 11.70 -3.82 -11.97
C GLN A 68 10.88 -3.71 -10.68
N VAL A 69 9.77 -4.41 -10.61
CA VAL A 69 8.85 -4.33 -9.48
C VAL A 69 8.79 -5.67 -8.76
N THR A 70 8.93 -5.63 -7.44
CA THR A 70 8.57 -6.76 -6.57
C THR A 70 7.19 -6.49 -6.01
N VAL A 71 6.23 -7.37 -6.21
CA VAL A 71 4.87 -7.28 -5.68
C VAL A 71 4.71 -8.28 -4.56
N ILE A 72 4.27 -7.82 -3.40
CA ILE A 72 3.87 -8.68 -2.29
C ILE A 72 2.37 -8.53 -2.08
N ASP A 73 1.66 -9.63 -2.10
CA ASP A 73 0.22 -9.68 -1.84
C ASP A 73 -0.13 -10.93 -1.02
N ILE A 74 -1.13 -10.83 -0.17
CA ILE A 74 -1.58 -11.95 0.65
C ILE A 74 -2.42 -12.97 -0.13
N THR A 75 -2.86 -12.60 -1.34
CA THR A 75 -3.84 -13.32 -2.16
C THR A 75 -3.20 -13.93 -3.39
N GLU A 76 -2.97 -15.25 -3.39
CA GLU A 76 -2.35 -15.99 -4.50
C GLU A 76 -3.06 -15.77 -5.83
N ASN A 77 -4.41 -15.88 -5.85
CA ASN A 77 -5.19 -15.75 -7.08
C ASN A 77 -5.02 -14.38 -7.75
N MET A 78 -4.83 -13.31 -6.96
CA MET A 78 -4.54 -11.96 -7.48
C MET A 78 -3.19 -11.94 -8.18
N LEU A 79 -2.17 -12.52 -7.57
CA LEU A 79 -0.82 -12.61 -8.15
C LEU A 79 -0.80 -13.49 -9.41
N GLU A 80 -1.57 -14.58 -9.46
CA GLU A 80 -1.69 -15.40 -10.67
C GLU A 80 -2.31 -14.60 -11.83
N LYS A 81 -3.31 -13.77 -11.55
CA LYS A 81 -3.87 -12.86 -12.57
C LYS A 81 -2.85 -11.79 -13.00
N LEU A 82 -2.06 -11.23 -12.08
CA LEU A 82 -0.96 -10.32 -12.41
C LEU A 82 0.03 -10.96 -13.37
N LYS A 83 0.39 -12.23 -13.17
CA LYS A 83 1.32 -12.96 -14.05
C LYS A 83 0.83 -13.12 -15.50
N THR A 84 -0.46 -12.86 -15.77
CA THR A 84 -1.01 -12.85 -17.14
C THR A 84 -0.87 -11.52 -17.86
N ARG A 85 -0.38 -10.45 -17.19
CA ARG A 85 -0.19 -9.13 -17.79
C ARG A 85 1.01 -9.10 -18.73
N ASP A 86 0.96 -8.27 -19.76
CA ASP A 86 2.03 -8.12 -20.76
C ASP A 86 3.38 -7.69 -20.15
N PHE A 87 3.33 -7.01 -19.00
CA PHE A 87 4.51 -6.57 -18.28
C PHE A 87 5.03 -7.57 -17.23
N ALA A 88 4.43 -8.76 -17.10
CA ALA A 88 4.76 -9.74 -16.05
C ALA A 88 6.25 -10.11 -16.00
N GLY A 89 6.97 -10.09 -17.13
CA GLY A 89 8.41 -10.33 -17.18
C GLY A 89 9.27 -9.31 -16.40
N ARG A 90 8.71 -8.20 -15.96
CA ARG A 90 9.36 -7.16 -15.14
C ARG A 90 8.92 -7.20 -13.67
N VAL A 91 8.10 -8.18 -13.31
CA VAL A 91 7.51 -8.30 -11.98
C VAL A 91 7.96 -9.60 -11.31
N THR A 92 8.42 -9.48 -10.07
CA THR A 92 8.62 -10.62 -9.17
C THR A 92 7.47 -10.63 -8.16
N THR A 93 6.71 -11.73 -8.09
CA THR A 93 5.57 -11.86 -7.18
C THR A 93 5.95 -12.70 -5.95
N ILE A 94 5.51 -12.28 -4.77
CA ILE A 94 5.67 -13.00 -3.51
C ILE A 94 4.29 -13.04 -2.82
N CYS A 95 3.75 -14.24 -2.61
CA CYS A 95 2.52 -14.41 -1.85
C CYS A 95 2.84 -14.49 -0.35
N GLY A 96 2.26 -13.59 0.46
CA GLY A 96 2.43 -13.64 1.91
C GLY A 96 2.04 -12.39 2.66
N ASP A 97 2.06 -12.51 3.98
CA ASP A 97 1.80 -11.42 4.92
C ASP A 97 2.98 -10.43 4.94
N PHE A 98 2.69 -9.13 4.90
CA PHE A 98 3.69 -8.05 4.96
C PHE A 98 4.54 -8.10 6.24
N PHE A 99 4.01 -8.62 7.33
CA PHE A 99 4.76 -8.75 8.59
C PHE A 99 5.75 -9.92 8.58
N GLU A 100 5.44 -10.99 7.84
CA GLU A 100 6.23 -12.23 7.81
C GLU A 100 7.24 -12.26 6.66
N VAL A 101 6.83 -11.84 5.46
CA VAL A 101 7.66 -11.90 4.25
C VAL A 101 8.82 -10.91 4.33
N PRO A 102 10.09 -11.33 4.10
CA PRO A 102 11.21 -10.39 4.00
C PRO A 102 11.09 -9.53 2.74
N PHE A 103 11.21 -8.21 2.90
CA PHE A 103 11.08 -7.27 1.75
C PHE A 103 12.32 -7.20 0.86
N GLY A 104 13.48 -7.65 1.35
CA GLY A 104 14.75 -7.38 0.67
C GLY A 104 15.29 -5.99 1.02
N LYS A 105 16.12 -5.41 0.15
CA LYS A 105 16.82 -4.12 0.40
C LYS A 105 17.02 -3.33 -0.88
N ASP A 106 17.43 -2.09 -0.70
CA ASP A 106 17.90 -1.18 -1.76
C ASP A 106 16.83 -0.85 -2.81
N PHE A 107 15.59 -0.66 -2.35
CA PHE A 107 14.53 -0.14 -3.19
C PHE A 107 14.65 1.38 -3.35
N ASP A 108 14.42 1.87 -4.57
CA ASP A 108 14.31 3.30 -4.87
C ASP A 108 12.99 3.85 -4.34
N ALA A 109 11.93 3.04 -4.42
CA ALA A 109 10.61 3.36 -3.89
C ALA A 109 9.89 2.12 -3.35
N VAL A 110 9.04 2.35 -2.35
CA VAL A 110 7.98 1.42 -1.94
C VAL A 110 6.64 2.11 -2.18
N ILE A 111 5.75 1.43 -2.86
CA ILE A 111 4.42 1.93 -3.20
C ILE A 111 3.33 1.04 -2.59
N THR A 112 2.16 1.61 -2.36
CA THR A 112 0.97 0.86 -1.96
C THR A 112 -0.29 1.64 -2.33
N THR A 113 -1.32 0.96 -2.78
CA THR A 113 -2.65 1.53 -3.01
C THR A 113 -3.72 0.65 -2.38
N SER A 114 -4.63 1.27 -1.61
CA SER A 114 -5.82 0.59 -1.07
C SER A 114 -5.49 -0.71 -0.30
N ALA A 115 -4.42 -0.69 0.50
CA ALA A 115 -4.02 -1.86 1.28
C ALA A 115 -3.68 -1.53 2.75
N PHE A 116 -3.24 -0.31 3.05
CA PHE A 116 -2.82 0.07 4.40
C PHE A 116 -3.97 0.36 5.34
N HIS A 117 -5.15 0.71 4.83
CA HIS A 117 -6.35 0.93 5.64
C HIS A 117 -6.86 -0.33 6.37
N HIS A 118 -6.30 -1.51 6.10
CA HIS A 118 -6.61 -2.74 6.86
C HIS A 118 -5.83 -2.87 8.17
N PHE A 119 -4.87 -1.96 8.45
CA PHE A 119 -3.98 -2.04 9.61
C PHE A 119 -4.29 -0.95 10.64
N LYS A 120 -4.23 -1.33 11.93
CA LYS A 120 -4.26 -0.38 13.04
C LYS A 120 -3.02 0.52 13.01
N LYS A 121 -3.09 1.68 13.68
CA LYS A 121 -2.00 2.66 13.71
C LYS A 121 -0.66 2.10 14.18
N ASP A 122 -0.66 1.30 15.24
CA ASP A 122 0.55 0.66 15.77
C ASP A 122 1.12 -0.39 14.80
N GLU A 123 0.26 -1.12 14.11
CA GLU A 123 0.64 -2.07 13.05
C GLU A 123 1.24 -1.33 11.84
N LYS A 124 0.62 -0.21 11.41
CA LYS A 124 1.17 0.65 10.37
C LYS A 124 2.56 1.17 10.72
N ILE A 125 2.77 1.63 11.97
CA ILE A 125 4.09 2.11 12.42
C ILE A 125 5.15 0.99 12.33
N ARG A 126 4.82 -0.24 12.72
CA ARG A 126 5.72 -1.39 12.59
C ARG A 126 6.06 -1.69 11.13
N LEU A 127 5.04 -1.69 10.27
CA LEU A 127 5.20 -1.95 8.84
C LEU A 127 6.01 -0.83 8.16
N LEU A 128 5.73 0.42 8.49
CA LEU A 128 6.47 1.59 8.00
C LEU A 128 7.96 1.56 8.41
N LYS A 129 8.30 1.09 9.61
CA LYS A 129 9.70 0.86 10.02
C LYS A 129 10.37 -0.21 9.17
N LYS A 130 9.65 -1.29 8.83
CA LYS A 130 10.15 -2.34 7.93
C LYS A 130 10.38 -1.79 6.51
N ILE A 131 9.46 -0.96 6.01
CA ILE A 131 9.59 -0.26 4.73
C ILE A 131 10.80 0.68 4.75
N LEU A 132 10.96 1.49 5.78
CA LEU A 132 12.11 2.37 5.93
C LEU A 132 13.44 1.60 5.87
N GLY A 133 13.47 0.39 6.46
CA GLY A 133 14.64 -0.50 6.47
C GLY A 133 15.01 -1.09 5.13
N CYS A 134 14.07 -1.20 4.18
CA CYS A 134 14.31 -1.75 2.84
C CYS A 134 14.60 -0.68 1.77
N LEU A 135 14.32 0.60 2.05
CA LEU A 135 14.60 1.70 1.15
C LEU A 135 16.09 2.07 1.14
N LYS A 136 16.58 2.52 -0.01
CA LYS A 136 17.85 3.26 -0.12
C LYS A 136 17.75 4.58 0.63
N ASP A 137 18.90 5.17 0.97
CA ASP A 137 18.96 6.53 1.45
C ASP A 137 18.37 7.49 0.40
N GLY A 138 17.48 8.37 0.83
CA GLY A 138 16.70 9.25 -0.05
C GLY A 138 15.53 8.56 -0.77
N GLY A 139 15.36 7.24 -0.62
CA GLY A 139 14.25 6.49 -1.24
C GLY A 139 12.88 6.92 -0.73
N GLN A 140 11.86 6.72 -1.57
CA GLN A 140 10.49 7.17 -1.32
C GLN A 140 9.59 6.04 -0.79
N PHE A 141 8.66 6.41 0.10
CA PHE A 141 7.43 5.66 0.34
C PHE A 141 6.26 6.47 -0.20
N ILE A 142 5.39 5.85 -0.98
CA ILE A 142 4.18 6.49 -1.53
C ILE A 142 2.99 5.60 -1.22
N ASN A 143 2.01 6.17 -0.51
CA ASN A 143 0.74 5.52 -0.19
C ASN A 143 -0.41 6.35 -0.74
N CYS A 144 -1.30 5.73 -1.53
CA CYS A 144 -2.55 6.34 -1.95
C CYS A 144 -3.70 5.48 -1.46
N ASP A 145 -4.38 5.92 -0.40
CA ASP A 145 -5.25 5.04 0.36
C ASP A 145 -6.47 5.73 0.96
N LEU A 146 -7.44 4.92 1.39
CA LEU A 146 -8.62 5.35 2.13
C LEU A 146 -8.20 6.04 3.43
N ILE A 147 -8.85 7.17 3.72
CA ILE A 147 -8.66 7.95 4.95
C ILE A 147 -9.99 8.14 5.67
N ALA A 148 -9.95 8.26 6.99
CA ALA A 148 -11.05 8.79 7.78
C ALA A 148 -11.07 10.31 7.63
N LEU A 149 -12.25 10.89 7.42
CA LEU A 149 -12.39 12.35 7.26
C LEU A 149 -12.37 13.09 8.59
N THR A 150 -12.73 12.41 9.67
CA THR A 150 -12.75 13.00 11.02
C THR A 150 -12.21 12.02 12.07
N ALA A 151 -11.80 12.57 13.22
CA ALA A 151 -11.36 11.74 14.35
C ALA A 151 -12.50 10.88 14.92
N GLU A 152 -13.74 11.37 14.85
CA GLU A 152 -14.92 10.63 15.26
C GLU A 152 -15.17 9.41 14.38
N GLU A 153 -15.01 9.56 13.06
CA GLU A 153 -15.11 8.47 12.10
C GLU A 153 -14.04 7.40 12.35
N GLU A 154 -12.77 7.83 12.53
CA GLU A 154 -11.66 6.93 12.86
C GLU A 154 -11.94 6.17 14.17
N ALA A 155 -12.40 6.86 15.22
CA ALA A 155 -12.72 6.25 16.49
C ALA A 155 -13.89 5.27 16.41
N ALA A 156 -14.94 5.59 15.64
CA ALA A 156 -16.09 4.72 15.45
C ALA A 156 -15.71 3.40 14.78
N GLN A 157 -14.85 3.44 13.76
CA GLN A 157 -14.38 2.25 13.07
C GLN A 157 -13.55 1.31 13.98
N LEU A 158 -12.75 1.88 14.89
CA LEU A 158 -12.02 1.09 15.89
C LEU A 158 -12.99 0.42 16.89
N VAL A 159 -14.03 1.12 17.32
CA VAL A 159 -15.07 0.55 18.20
C VAL A 159 -15.82 -0.58 17.49
N ASP A 160 -16.19 -0.39 16.22
CA ASP A 160 -16.85 -1.41 15.41
C ASP A 160 -15.97 -2.65 15.24
N LEU A 161 -14.66 -2.46 15.01
CA LEU A 161 -13.70 -3.55 14.97
C LEU A 161 -13.64 -4.35 16.28
N GLU A 162 -13.59 -3.65 17.42
CA GLU A 162 -13.53 -4.31 18.75
C GLU A 162 -14.79 -5.10 19.05
N ASN A 163 -15.94 -4.58 18.67
CA ASN A 163 -17.24 -5.23 18.85
C ASN A 163 -17.61 -6.22 17.74
N ASN A 164 -16.77 -6.37 16.73
CA ASN A 164 -17.04 -7.22 15.55
C ASN A 164 -18.34 -6.88 14.82
N ILE A 165 -18.67 -5.58 14.75
CA ILE A 165 -19.91 -5.07 14.14
C ILE A 165 -19.63 -4.76 12.66
N GLY A 166 -20.49 -5.25 11.78
CA GLY A 166 -20.54 -4.86 10.37
C GLY A 166 -19.50 -5.47 9.44
N TYR A 167 -18.56 -6.25 9.95
CA TYR A 167 -17.48 -6.85 9.16
C TYR A 167 -17.89 -8.19 8.52
N SER A 168 -18.89 -8.16 7.65
CA SER A 168 -19.30 -9.33 6.87
C SER A 168 -18.39 -9.64 5.68
N LYS A 169 -17.43 -8.74 5.36
CA LYS A 169 -16.61 -8.84 4.15
C LYS A 169 -15.12 -8.74 4.46
N HIS A 170 -14.64 -7.58 4.86
CA HIS A 170 -13.27 -7.31 5.30
C HIS A 170 -13.27 -6.03 6.16
N VAL A 171 -12.18 -5.81 6.87
CA VAL A 171 -12.07 -4.71 7.83
C VAL A 171 -11.36 -3.53 7.19
N ASP A 172 -12.01 -2.36 7.19
CA ASP A 172 -11.43 -1.07 6.84
C ASP A 172 -11.33 -0.22 8.12
N ILE A 173 -10.13 0.18 8.48
CA ILE A 173 -9.80 1.01 9.65
C ILE A 173 -8.85 2.14 9.25
N PRO A 174 -9.28 2.99 8.29
CA PRO A 174 -8.46 4.10 7.84
C PRO A 174 -8.20 5.08 8.98
N LEU A 175 -7.04 5.73 8.93
CA LEU A 175 -6.68 6.81 9.83
C LEU A 175 -7.02 8.15 9.20
N THR A 176 -7.13 9.19 10.03
CA THR A 176 -7.15 10.58 9.54
C THR A 176 -5.79 10.94 8.92
N ILE A 177 -5.76 12.03 8.12
CA ILE A 177 -4.51 12.53 7.52
C ILE A 177 -3.46 12.81 8.60
N GLU A 178 -3.86 13.42 9.71
CA GLU A 178 -2.99 13.74 10.85
C GLU A 178 -2.38 12.46 11.46
N ASN A 179 -3.20 11.42 11.60
CA ASN A 179 -2.75 10.15 12.17
C ASN A 179 -1.89 9.32 11.22
N GLU A 180 -2.11 9.41 9.89
CA GLU A 180 -1.20 8.84 8.88
C GLU A 180 0.16 9.55 8.90
N ILE A 181 0.20 10.88 8.98
CA ILE A 181 1.44 11.65 9.10
C ILE A 181 2.18 11.30 10.39
N ASP A 182 1.49 11.26 11.53
CA ASP A 182 2.08 10.88 12.82
C ASP A 182 2.67 9.46 12.77
N ALA A 183 2.01 8.53 12.11
CA ALA A 183 2.53 7.17 11.93
C ALA A 183 3.83 7.15 11.10
N LEU A 184 3.90 7.92 10.02
CA LEU A 184 5.10 8.09 9.19
C LEU A 184 6.25 8.70 9.99
N GLU A 185 5.99 9.77 10.75
CA GLU A 185 6.99 10.42 11.60
C GLU A 185 7.53 9.48 12.68
N LYS A 186 6.66 8.74 13.37
CA LYS A 186 7.02 7.74 14.39
C LYS A 186 7.79 6.55 13.82
N ALA A 187 7.58 6.23 12.56
CA ALA A 187 8.38 5.24 11.85
C ALA A 187 9.78 5.73 11.48
N GLY A 188 10.01 7.05 11.46
CA GLY A 188 11.30 7.68 11.16
C GLY A 188 11.41 8.32 9.77
N PHE A 189 10.31 8.37 9.02
CA PHE A 189 10.28 9.08 7.73
C PHE A 189 10.44 10.59 7.91
N LYS A 190 10.94 11.24 6.87
CA LYS A 190 11.13 12.69 6.76
C LYS A 190 10.53 13.21 5.47
N GLN A 191 10.48 14.54 5.32
CA GLN A 191 9.96 15.19 4.12
C GLN A 191 8.59 14.61 3.72
N ILE A 192 7.67 14.54 4.70
CA ILE A 192 6.34 14.00 4.52
C ILE A 192 5.45 15.07 3.89
N THR A 193 4.78 14.72 2.81
CA THR A 193 3.72 15.52 2.18
C THR A 193 2.46 14.70 2.04
N SER A 194 1.32 15.38 2.11
CA SER A 194 0.01 14.78 1.87
C SER A 194 -0.81 15.61 0.91
N GLY A 195 -1.72 14.96 0.19
CA GLY A 195 -2.60 15.60 -0.78
C GLY A 195 -3.83 14.75 -1.09
N ASN A 196 -4.63 15.21 -2.04
CA ASN A 196 -5.81 14.49 -2.50
C ASN A 196 -5.38 13.23 -3.27
N GLY A 197 -5.93 12.08 -2.93
CA GLY A 197 -5.65 10.79 -3.55
C GLY A 197 -6.41 10.50 -4.86
N GLY A 198 -7.09 11.51 -5.42
CA GLY A 198 -7.78 11.39 -6.71
C GLY A 198 -9.20 10.82 -6.64
N LYS A 199 -9.64 10.40 -5.47
CA LYS A 199 -11.01 9.94 -5.17
C LYS A 199 -11.45 10.54 -3.84
N GLU A 200 -12.76 10.64 -3.62
CA GLU A 200 -13.34 11.02 -2.32
C GLU A 200 -12.84 10.06 -1.24
N ASN A 201 -12.50 10.60 -0.07
CA ASN A 201 -11.95 9.86 1.07
C ASN A 201 -10.63 9.11 0.78
N TYR A 202 -9.85 9.55 -0.20
CA TYR A 202 -8.51 9.04 -0.47
C TYR A 202 -7.46 10.12 -0.24
N GLY A 203 -6.42 9.75 0.51
CA GLY A 203 -5.23 10.56 0.73
C GLY A 203 -4.03 10.03 -0.05
N LEU A 204 -3.23 10.92 -0.60
CA LEU A 204 -1.91 10.61 -1.16
C LEU A 204 -0.85 11.07 -0.15
N PHE A 205 0.03 10.16 0.25
CA PHE A 205 1.13 10.42 1.18
C PHE A 205 2.45 10.08 0.52
N ILE A 206 3.40 11.01 0.55
CA ILE A 206 4.75 10.81 0.05
C ILE A 206 5.72 11.11 1.18
N ALA A 207 6.61 10.18 1.49
CA ALA A 207 7.58 10.31 2.56
C ALA A 207 8.95 9.79 2.12
N ARG A 208 10.05 10.29 2.72
CA ARG A 208 11.40 9.90 2.33
C ARG A 208 12.21 9.37 3.50
N LYS A 209 13.05 8.40 3.18
CA LYS A 209 14.14 8.00 4.07
C LYS A 209 15.24 9.09 4.04
N ASN A 210 15.72 9.47 5.22
CA ASN A 210 16.85 10.39 5.29
C ASN A 210 18.08 9.86 4.54
N ILE A 211 18.83 10.77 3.99
CA ILE A 211 20.19 10.47 3.50
C ILE A 211 21.11 10.41 4.73
N SER A 212 21.69 9.24 4.96
CA SER A 212 22.70 9.08 6.02
C SER A 212 23.95 9.87 5.60
N HIS A 213 24.23 10.97 6.28
CA HIS A 213 25.54 11.61 6.10
C HIS A 213 26.60 10.66 6.69
N ILE A 214 27.43 10.10 5.82
CA ILE A 214 28.65 9.40 6.26
C ILE A 214 29.53 10.48 6.88
N SER A 215 29.57 10.52 8.22
CA SER A 215 30.50 11.36 8.99
C SER A 215 31.88 10.72 9.05
#